data_b07e1c8c91bbbf0a982306eb4ff7eded
#
_entry.id   b07e1c8c91bbbf0a982306eb4ff7eded
#
_cell.length_a   1.000
_cell.length_b   1.000
_cell.length_c   1.000
_cell.angle_alpha   90.00
_cell.angle_beta   90.00
_cell.angle_gamma   90.00
#
_symmetry.space_group_name_H-M   'P 1'
#
loop_
_entity.id
_entity.type
_entity.pdbx_description
1 polymer ?
#
loop_
_entity_poly.entity_id
_entity_poly.type
_entity_poly.pdbx_seq_one_letter_code
_entity_poly.pdbx_strand_id
1 'polypeptide(L)'
;MLIIMGGLPGTGKTSLARSLASHLDAVHVRIDSIEQAIKASGKLRGPIWDAGYRSGCAIAEDNLRLGRTVIADAVNPLRISRAAWRSVAEVAGVRSIEIKLICSDTDEHKRRVETRASDIPGHNVPTWREVMTQDYEPWTRDHIV
;
A
#
# COMPACT_ATOMS: atom_id res chain seq x y z
N MET A 1 -5.65 -12.62 9.53
CA MET A 1 -5.17 -12.76 8.13
C MET A 1 -4.61 -11.43 7.65
N LEU A 2 -3.52 -11.42 6.88
CA LEU A 2 -2.97 -10.22 6.26
C LEU A 2 -3.24 -10.24 4.74
N ILE A 3 -3.83 -9.17 4.19
CA ILE A 3 -4.01 -8.95 2.76
C ILE A 3 -3.02 -7.86 2.33
N ILE A 4 -2.06 -8.23 1.48
CA ILE A 4 -1.00 -7.33 1.00
C ILE A 4 -1.37 -6.87 -0.40
N MET A 5 -1.71 -5.59 -0.54
CA MET A 5 -2.07 -5.01 -1.83
C MET A 5 -0.88 -4.28 -2.44
N GLY A 6 -0.72 -4.43 -3.74
CA GLY A 6 0.28 -3.70 -4.52
C GLY A 6 -0.22 -3.32 -5.90
N GLY A 7 0.57 -2.53 -6.60
CA GLY A 7 0.25 -2.03 -7.94
C GLY A 7 0.59 -0.53 -8.07
N LEU A 8 0.74 -0.07 -9.30
CA LEU A 8 1.10 1.31 -9.59
C LEU A 8 0.04 2.31 -9.06
N PRO A 9 0.40 3.56 -8.80
CA PRO A 9 -0.57 4.61 -8.53
C PRO A 9 -1.63 4.70 -9.64
N GLY A 10 -2.90 4.95 -9.27
CA GLY A 10 -4.01 5.05 -10.22
C GLY A 10 -4.69 3.73 -10.63
N THR A 11 -4.21 2.57 -10.15
CA THR A 11 -4.83 1.25 -10.47
C THR A 11 -6.10 0.93 -9.67
N GLY A 12 -6.46 1.72 -8.66
CA GLY A 12 -7.67 1.52 -7.86
C GLY A 12 -7.45 0.78 -6.53
N LYS A 13 -6.21 0.57 -6.10
CA LYS A 13 -5.87 -0.13 -4.84
C LYS A 13 -6.67 0.34 -3.63
N THR A 14 -6.61 1.63 -3.34
CA THR A 14 -7.27 2.19 -2.15
C THR A 14 -8.79 2.03 -2.18
N SER A 15 -9.41 2.12 -3.36
CA SER A 15 -10.85 1.87 -3.50
C SER A 15 -11.20 0.42 -3.20
N LEU A 16 -10.43 -0.52 -3.72
CA LEU A 16 -10.61 -1.94 -3.44
C LEU A 16 -10.29 -2.25 -1.96
N ALA A 17 -9.20 -1.68 -1.42
CA ALA A 17 -8.82 -1.86 -0.02
C ALA A 17 -9.93 -1.41 0.95
N ARG A 18 -10.54 -0.26 0.69
CA ARG A 18 -11.66 0.27 1.48
C ARG A 18 -12.90 -0.62 1.38
N SER A 19 -13.23 -1.08 0.17
CA SER A 19 -14.35 -1.99 -0.02
C SER A 19 -14.13 -3.31 0.71
N LEU A 20 -12.96 -3.91 0.59
CA LEU A 20 -12.61 -5.13 1.31
C LEU A 20 -12.61 -4.92 2.83
N ALA A 21 -12.06 -3.80 3.32
CA ALA A 21 -12.04 -3.48 4.75
C ALA A 21 -13.44 -3.40 5.32
N SER A 22 -14.37 -2.75 4.61
CA SER A 22 -15.76 -2.66 5.03
C SER A 22 -16.48 -4.02 5.03
N HIS A 23 -16.23 -4.87 4.00
CA HIS A 23 -16.88 -6.17 3.91
C HIS A 23 -16.34 -7.21 4.89
N LEU A 24 -15.06 -7.13 5.22
CA LEU A 24 -14.37 -8.10 6.08
C LEU A 24 -14.23 -7.63 7.54
N ASP A 25 -14.76 -6.45 7.87
CA ASP A 25 -14.49 -5.77 9.16
C ASP A 25 -12.99 -5.75 9.48
N ALA A 26 -12.17 -5.39 8.47
CA ALA A 26 -10.73 -5.43 8.54
C ALA A 26 -10.11 -4.06 8.82
N VAL A 27 -8.95 -4.07 9.46
CA VAL A 27 -8.15 -2.86 9.67
C VAL A 27 -7.47 -2.46 8.37
N HIS A 28 -7.74 -1.25 7.87
CA HIS A 28 -7.12 -0.69 6.67
C HIS A 28 -5.86 0.10 7.06
N VAL A 29 -4.69 -0.42 6.73
CA VAL A 29 -3.39 0.23 6.93
C VAL A 29 -2.93 0.82 5.60
N ARG A 30 -3.09 2.13 5.45
CA ARG A 30 -2.72 2.86 4.22
C ARG A 30 -1.41 3.60 4.41
N ILE A 31 -0.37 3.21 3.66
CA ILE A 31 0.97 3.77 3.80
C ILE A 31 1.01 5.25 3.43
N ASP A 32 0.34 5.70 2.37
CA ASP A 32 0.28 7.11 1.99
C ASP A 32 -0.24 8.00 3.14
N SER A 33 -1.24 7.53 3.91
CA SER A 33 -1.79 8.26 5.06
C SER A 33 -0.77 8.38 6.19
N ILE A 34 -0.04 7.31 6.48
CA ILE A 34 1.00 7.29 7.50
C ILE A 34 2.15 8.21 7.10
N GLU A 35 2.62 8.10 5.87
CA GLU A 35 3.72 8.94 5.37
C GLU A 35 3.36 10.42 5.36
N GLN A 36 2.14 10.77 4.95
CA GLN A 36 1.69 12.14 4.97
C GLN A 36 1.56 12.69 6.38
N ALA A 37 1.09 11.90 7.35
CA ALA A 37 1.02 12.30 8.74
C ALA A 37 2.44 12.54 9.33
N ILE A 38 3.41 11.68 9.00
CA ILE A 38 4.81 11.86 9.41
C ILE A 38 5.38 13.16 8.82
N LYS A 39 5.17 13.41 7.52
CA LYS A 39 5.62 14.65 6.84
C LYS A 39 4.97 15.89 7.46
N ALA A 40 3.65 15.85 7.69
CA ALA A 40 2.89 16.96 8.24
C ALA A 40 3.26 17.30 9.70
N SER A 41 3.85 16.38 10.44
CA SER A 41 4.31 16.61 11.81
C SER A 41 5.40 17.68 11.90
N GLY A 42 6.10 17.99 10.80
CA GLY A 42 7.23 18.91 10.76
C GLY A 42 8.47 18.45 11.54
N LYS A 43 8.48 17.21 12.03
CA LYS A 43 9.60 16.64 12.80
C LYS A 43 10.58 15.87 11.91
N LEU A 44 10.19 15.52 10.69
CA LEU A 44 11.05 14.79 9.77
C LEU A 44 12.17 15.69 9.25
N ARG A 45 13.42 15.29 9.51
CA ARG A 45 14.62 15.95 8.98
C ARG A 45 15.18 15.11 7.82
N GLY A 46 14.75 15.42 6.59
CA GLY A 46 15.17 14.70 5.39
C GLY A 46 14.10 13.78 4.80
N PRO A 47 14.49 12.86 3.89
CA PRO A 47 13.56 11.95 3.23
C PRO A 47 12.89 10.99 4.22
N ILE A 48 11.67 10.56 3.91
CA ILE A 48 10.90 9.64 4.77
C ILE A 48 11.45 8.21 4.74
N TRP A 49 12.17 7.83 3.68
CA TRP A 49 12.72 6.48 3.47
C TRP A 49 11.66 5.39 3.70
N ASP A 50 11.95 4.42 4.56
CA ASP A 50 11.07 3.30 4.89
C ASP A 50 10.19 3.51 6.14
N ALA A 51 10.20 4.72 6.73
CA ALA A 51 9.50 5.00 7.99
C ALA A 51 7.99 4.74 7.89
N GLY A 52 7.36 5.05 6.77
CA GLY A 52 5.94 4.74 6.53
C GLY A 52 5.66 3.24 6.54
N TYR A 53 6.48 2.46 5.84
CA TYR A 53 6.35 0.99 5.81
C TYR A 53 6.62 0.37 7.18
N ARG A 54 7.66 0.79 7.89
CA ARG A 54 7.96 0.30 9.24
C ARG A 54 6.83 0.57 10.22
N SER A 55 6.29 1.79 10.18
CA SER A 55 5.13 2.15 11.00
C SER A 55 3.89 1.33 10.64
N GLY A 56 3.62 1.17 9.35
CA GLY A 56 2.52 0.35 8.87
C GLY A 56 2.64 -1.13 9.27
N CYS A 57 3.85 -1.69 9.17
CA CYS A 57 4.14 -3.07 9.60
C CYS A 57 3.89 -3.25 11.11
N ALA A 58 4.34 -2.32 11.95
CA ALA A 58 4.12 -2.38 13.40
C ALA A 58 2.61 -2.33 13.74
N ILE A 59 1.86 -1.39 13.14
CA ILE A 59 0.40 -1.30 13.32
C ILE A 59 -0.29 -2.59 12.86
N ALA A 60 0.14 -3.15 11.74
CA ALA A 60 -0.43 -4.39 11.23
C ALA A 60 -0.17 -5.56 12.17
N GLU A 61 1.05 -5.72 12.68
CA GLU A 61 1.42 -6.78 13.62
C GLU A 61 0.57 -6.73 14.88
N ASP A 62 0.41 -5.56 15.51
CA ASP A 62 -0.42 -5.39 16.70
C ASP A 62 -1.85 -5.85 16.46
N ASN A 63 -2.45 -5.46 15.34
CA ASN A 63 -3.84 -5.82 15.01
C ASN A 63 -4.00 -7.30 14.63
N LEU A 64 -3.01 -7.89 13.95
CA LEU A 64 -3.01 -9.33 13.63
C LEU A 64 -2.91 -10.18 14.89
N ARG A 65 -2.10 -9.76 15.87
CA ARG A 65 -1.99 -10.42 17.19
C ARG A 65 -3.29 -10.36 17.98
N LEU A 66 -4.13 -9.35 17.76
CA LEU A 66 -5.48 -9.26 18.31
C LEU A 66 -6.52 -10.10 17.53
N GLY A 67 -6.07 -10.90 16.54
CA GLY A 67 -6.95 -11.75 15.73
C GLY A 67 -7.68 -11.03 14.60
N ARG A 68 -7.39 -9.76 14.35
CA ARG A 68 -8.05 -9.00 13.29
C ARG A 68 -7.48 -9.34 11.91
N THR A 69 -8.31 -9.17 10.89
CA THR A 69 -7.82 -9.10 9.50
C THR A 69 -7.26 -7.72 9.24
N VAL A 70 -6.12 -7.66 8.55
CA VAL A 70 -5.46 -6.39 8.17
C VAL A 70 -5.29 -6.34 6.66
N ILE A 71 -5.54 -5.17 6.08
CA ILE A 71 -5.29 -4.86 4.66
C ILE A 71 -4.19 -3.81 4.58
N ALA A 72 -3.04 -4.21 4.05
CA ALA A 72 -1.89 -3.34 3.79
C ALA A 72 -2.03 -2.70 2.40
N ASP A 73 -2.40 -1.43 2.36
CA ASP A 73 -2.60 -0.65 1.13
C ASP A 73 -1.36 0.20 0.83
N ALA A 74 -0.56 -0.24 -0.12
CA ALA A 74 0.64 0.43 -0.58
C ALA A 74 0.93 0.11 -2.04
N VAL A 75 1.85 0.86 -2.66
CA VAL A 75 2.36 0.55 -4.02
C VAL A 75 3.11 -0.77 -4.03
N ASN A 76 3.88 -1.06 -2.97
CA ASN A 76 4.68 -2.28 -2.80
C ASN A 76 5.60 -2.55 -4.01
N PRO A 77 6.39 -1.55 -4.47
CA PRO A 77 7.11 -1.65 -5.72
C PRO A 77 8.28 -2.64 -5.66
N LEU A 78 8.91 -2.77 -4.51
CA LEU A 78 10.13 -3.55 -4.31
C LEU A 78 9.85 -4.89 -3.63
N ARG A 79 10.66 -5.91 -3.94
CA ARG A 79 10.59 -7.21 -3.25
C ARG A 79 10.79 -7.08 -1.75
N ILE A 80 11.66 -6.16 -1.31
CA ILE A 80 11.92 -5.94 0.11
C ILE A 80 10.67 -5.42 0.85
N SER A 81 9.88 -4.51 0.27
CA SER A 81 8.66 -4.03 0.90
C SER A 81 7.60 -5.14 1.03
N ARG A 82 7.45 -5.97 -0.01
CA ARG A 82 6.55 -7.14 0.03
C ARG A 82 7.02 -8.20 1.03
N ALA A 83 8.35 -8.43 1.12
CA ALA A 83 8.93 -9.34 2.10
C ALA A 83 8.71 -8.87 3.54
N ALA A 84 8.81 -7.56 3.81
CA ALA A 84 8.52 -7.00 5.13
C ALA A 84 7.08 -7.31 5.58
N TRP A 85 6.10 -7.15 4.71
CA TRP A 85 4.71 -7.50 5.02
C TRP A 85 4.52 -9.00 5.28
N ARG A 86 5.15 -9.87 4.49
CA ARG A 86 5.08 -11.32 4.75
C ARG A 86 5.69 -11.70 6.09
N SER A 87 6.83 -11.09 6.44
CA SER A 87 7.47 -11.31 7.73
C SER A 87 6.54 -10.93 8.90
N VAL A 88 5.76 -9.85 8.77
CA VAL A 88 4.74 -9.48 9.77
C VAL A 88 3.70 -10.61 9.94
N ALA A 89 3.21 -11.18 8.84
CA ALA A 89 2.25 -12.28 8.92
C ALA A 89 2.87 -13.55 9.54
N GLU A 90 4.11 -13.87 9.19
CA GLU A 90 4.87 -14.99 9.76
C GLU A 90 5.07 -14.83 11.26
N VAL A 91 5.52 -13.65 11.72
CA VAL A 91 5.72 -13.33 13.14
C VAL A 91 4.40 -13.37 13.92
N ALA A 92 3.31 -12.89 13.31
CA ALA A 92 1.98 -12.95 13.93
C ALA A 92 1.33 -14.35 13.83
N GLY A 93 1.95 -15.33 13.16
CA GLY A 93 1.41 -16.67 13.00
C GLY A 93 0.14 -16.75 12.16
N VAL A 94 -0.03 -15.84 11.19
CA VAL A 94 -1.25 -15.76 10.37
C VAL A 94 -0.95 -15.95 8.88
N ARG A 95 -1.99 -16.36 8.13
CA ARG A 95 -1.92 -16.45 6.68
C ARG A 95 -1.85 -15.07 6.04
N SER A 96 -1.03 -14.93 4.97
CA SER A 96 -1.03 -13.77 4.09
C SER A 96 -1.55 -14.11 2.69
N ILE A 97 -2.17 -13.11 2.04
CA ILE A 97 -2.59 -13.15 0.63
C ILE A 97 -2.01 -11.90 -0.03
N GLU A 98 -1.40 -12.08 -1.19
CA GLU A 98 -0.86 -10.98 -2.00
C GLU A 98 -1.80 -10.69 -3.18
N ILE A 99 -2.16 -9.40 -3.36
CA ILE A 99 -3.04 -8.95 -4.46
C ILE A 99 -2.31 -7.84 -5.21
N LYS A 100 -2.06 -8.05 -6.51
CA LYS A 100 -1.49 -7.04 -7.40
C LYS A 100 -2.57 -6.45 -8.28
N LEU A 101 -2.85 -5.15 -8.13
CA LEU A 101 -3.78 -4.46 -9.02
C LEU A 101 -3.04 -3.90 -10.23
N ILE A 102 -3.60 -4.18 -11.39
CA ILE A 102 -3.17 -3.61 -12.66
C ILE A 102 -4.34 -2.86 -13.31
N CYS A 103 -4.04 -1.90 -14.16
CA CYS A 103 -4.98 -1.34 -15.10
C CYS A 103 -4.47 -1.72 -16.50
N SER A 104 -5.16 -2.66 -17.14
CA SER A 104 -4.72 -3.22 -18.43
C SER A 104 -4.86 -2.23 -19.59
N ASP A 105 -5.80 -1.30 -19.48
CA ASP A 105 -5.97 -0.18 -20.42
C ASP A 105 -5.04 0.97 -20.02
N THR A 106 -4.01 1.20 -20.82
CA THR A 106 -2.98 2.22 -20.56
C THR A 106 -3.54 3.65 -20.64
N ASP A 107 -4.46 3.92 -21.55
CA ASP A 107 -5.04 5.25 -21.71
C ASP A 107 -5.95 5.58 -20.52
N GLU A 108 -6.75 4.62 -20.09
CA GLU A 108 -7.56 4.74 -18.88
C GLU A 108 -6.68 4.90 -17.64
N HIS A 109 -5.59 4.15 -17.53
CA HIS A 109 -4.65 4.27 -16.42
C HIS A 109 -4.04 5.68 -16.37
N LYS A 110 -3.57 6.19 -17.51
CA LYS A 110 -3.04 7.54 -17.64
C LYS A 110 -4.08 8.58 -17.24
N ARG A 111 -5.31 8.48 -17.79
CA ARG A 111 -6.40 9.38 -17.45
C ARG A 111 -6.66 9.40 -15.94
N ARG A 112 -6.71 8.24 -15.28
CA ARG A 112 -6.91 8.13 -13.82
C ARG A 112 -5.79 8.81 -13.04
N VAL A 113 -4.54 8.61 -13.44
CA VAL A 113 -3.40 9.25 -12.78
C VAL A 113 -3.46 10.76 -12.91
N GLU A 114 -3.74 11.28 -14.10
CA GLU A 114 -3.72 12.72 -14.40
C GLU A 114 -4.95 13.48 -13.85
N THR A 115 -6.09 12.81 -13.69
CA THR A 115 -7.34 13.47 -13.26
C THR A 115 -7.65 13.29 -11.78
N ARG A 116 -6.97 12.38 -11.07
CA ARG A 116 -7.27 12.13 -9.66
C ARG A 116 -6.83 13.29 -8.77
N ALA A 117 -7.67 13.63 -7.80
CA ALA A 117 -7.27 14.44 -6.67
C ALA A 117 -6.84 13.55 -5.49
N SER A 118 -5.94 14.03 -4.65
CA SER A 118 -5.64 13.34 -3.39
C SER A 118 -6.80 13.53 -2.40
N ASP A 119 -7.18 12.45 -1.76
CA ASP A 119 -8.09 12.46 -0.61
C ASP A 119 -7.36 12.64 0.72
N ILE A 120 -6.03 12.76 0.68
CA ILE A 120 -5.17 13.04 1.83
C ILE A 120 -4.69 14.49 1.72
N PRO A 121 -5.05 15.38 2.65
CA PRO A 121 -4.60 16.78 2.62
C PRO A 121 -3.07 16.89 2.56
N GLY A 122 -2.56 17.70 1.63
CA GLY A 122 -1.13 17.95 1.47
C GLY A 122 -0.34 16.81 0.80
N HIS A 123 -0.99 15.70 0.46
CA HIS A 123 -0.33 14.60 -0.27
C HIS A 123 -0.24 14.93 -1.77
N ASN A 124 0.99 14.91 -2.30
CA ASN A 124 1.23 15.09 -3.72
C ASN A 124 1.00 13.77 -4.46
N VAL A 125 0.08 13.79 -5.43
CA VAL A 125 -0.11 12.65 -6.32
C VAL A 125 0.97 12.66 -7.40
N PRO A 126 1.56 11.49 -7.73
CA PRO A 126 2.57 11.42 -8.77
C PRO A 126 1.98 11.73 -10.14
N THR A 127 2.78 12.32 -11.00
CA THR A 127 2.49 12.52 -12.42
C THR A 127 2.54 11.18 -13.17
N TRP A 128 1.93 11.12 -14.36
CA TRP A 128 2.01 9.93 -15.21
C TRP A 128 3.46 9.51 -15.50
N ARG A 129 4.35 10.49 -15.76
CA ARG A 129 5.76 10.22 -16.02
C ARG A 129 6.42 9.55 -14.80
N GLU A 130 6.19 10.05 -13.60
CA GLU A 130 6.74 9.46 -12.36
C GLU A 130 6.20 8.05 -12.13
N VAL A 131 4.92 7.81 -12.40
CA VAL A 131 4.31 6.47 -12.31
C VAL A 131 5.00 5.48 -13.24
N MET A 132 5.28 5.91 -14.49
CA MET A 132 5.85 5.02 -15.50
C MET A 132 7.37 4.81 -15.38
N THR A 133 8.07 5.70 -14.67
CA THR A 133 9.52 5.63 -14.49
C THR A 133 9.96 5.15 -13.12
N GLN A 134 9.02 4.92 -12.19
CA GLN A 134 9.38 4.39 -10.89
C GLN A 134 9.87 2.94 -10.97
N ASP A 135 10.84 2.60 -10.16
CA ASP A 135 11.29 1.22 -10.02
C ASP A 135 10.15 0.34 -9.49
N TYR A 136 9.79 -0.69 -10.26
CA TYR A 136 8.74 -1.63 -9.89
C TYR A 136 9.19 -3.06 -10.22
N GLU A 137 9.69 -3.76 -9.21
CA GLU A 137 10.20 -5.12 -9.37
C GLU A 137 9.08 -6.14 -9.63
N PRO A 138 9.31 -7.11 -10.53
CA PRO A 138 8.34 -8.17 -10.82
C PRO A 138 7.86 -8.90 -9.56
N TRP A 139 6.59 -9.30 -9.58
CA TRP A 139 6.03 -10.19 -8.57
C TRP A 139 6.31 -11.63 -9.00
N THR A 140 7.07 -12.35 -8.19
CA THR A 140 7.59 -13.70 -8.54
C THR A 140 7.00 -14.82 -7.68
N ARG A 141 6.19 -14.49 -6.67
CA ARG A 141 5.46 -15.45 -5.84
C ARG A 141 4.01 -15.51 -6.26
N ASP A 142 3.29 -16.51 -5.79
CA ASP A 142 1.85 -16.67 -6.03
C ASP A 142 1.11 -15.43 -5.50
N HIS A 143 0.30 -14.83 -6.36
CA HIS A 143 -0.51 -13.66 -6.05
C HIS A 143 -1.75 -13.61 -6.95
N ILE A 144 -2.76 -12.88 -6.50
CA ILE A 144 -3.97 -12.59 -7.28
C ILE A 144 -3.70 -11.35 -8.14
N VAL A 145 -4.14 -11.34 -9.40
CA VAL A 145 -4.07 -10.19 -10.31
C VAL A 145 -5.48 -9.74 -10.67
#